data_82474727cf6d70b8d4c788ccf4c6b3b1
#
_entry.id   82474727cf6d70b8d4c788ccf4c6b3b1
#
_cell.length_a   1.000
_cell.length_b   1.000
_cell.length_c   1.000
_cell.angle_alpha   90.00
_cell.angle_beta   90.00
_cell.angle_gamma   90.00
#
_symmetry.space_group_name_H-M   'P 1'
#
loop_
_entity.id
_entity.type
_entity.pdbx_description
1 polymer ?
#
loop_
_entity_poly.entity_id
_entity_poly.type
_entity_poly.pdbx_seq_one_letter_code
_entity_poly.pdbx_strand_id
1 'polypeptide(L)'
;MVGKAQRGLGMTDAELCAKADLLVEDLVDVRHGLLREAQVRRLASILGLHADCLIAIAKKHWYPDIPIVPGLRQFRDEHHDMMPNAYMIADANGDAVIFDTTSDATLMIEMIRRHSLRLGAICLTHTHEDHIMALPQLREAFPDVPVYSPRLEPVDDTHLLDAGQEIRVSDLQIETRHTIGHTEGGMTYVVRRGLSVPVAAVGDALFAGSMGGGRYSWAEALSTNRKQLFTLAEETAVLPGHGPMTTIGQEKRHNPFYPEFKPQP
;
A
#
# COMPACT_ATOMS: atom_id res chain seq x y z
N MET A 1 -14.85 1.70 2.18
CA MET A 1 -14.50 2.52 0.99
C MET A 1 -15.32 3.79 0.91
N VAL A 2 -16.66 3.74 0.94
CA VAL A 2 -17.54 4.92 0.93
C VAL A 2 -17.13 5.96 1.97
N GLY A 3 -17.03 5.58 3.26
CA GLY A 3 -16.61 6.52 4.31
C GLY A 3 -15.19 7.06 4.15
N LYS A 4 -14.28 6.34 3.50
CA LYS A 4 -12.92 6.84 3.19
C LYS A 4 -12.96 7.96 2.15
N ALA A 5 -13.67 7.77 1.04
CA ALA A 5 -13.82 8.78 0.01
C ALA A 5 -14.58 10.01 0.53
N GLN A 6 -15.62 9.80 1.33
CA GLN A 6 -16.39 10.87 1.94
C GLN A 6 -15.54 11.76 2.85
N ARG A 7 -14.74 11.15 3.75
CA ARG A 7 -13.81 11.93 4.61
C ARG A 7 -12.75 12.64 3.78
N GLY A 8 -12.24 11.98 2.73
CA GLY A 8 -11.28 12.58 1.82
C GLY A 8 -11.82 13.82 1.09
N LEU A 9 -13.10 13.83 0.77
CA LEU A 9 -13.79 14.96 0.15
C LEU A 9 -14.30 16.00 1.15
N GLY A 10 -14.10 15.79 2.45
CA GLY A 10 -14.55 16.69 3.51
C GLY A 10 -16.07 16.81 3.63
N MET A 11 -16.82 15.82 3.15
CA MET A 11 -18.29 15.86 3.15
C MET A 11 -18.86 15.34 4.46
N THR A 12 -19.83 16.05 5.01
CA THR A 12 -20.66 15.56 6.12
C THR A 12 -21.66 14.49 5.67
N ASP A 13 -22.22 13.74 6.59
CA ASP A 13 -23.27 12.75 6.29
C ASP A 13 -24.50 13.42 5.69
N ALA A 14 -24.89 14.59 6.23
CA ALA A 14 -26.05 15.34 5.73
C ALA A 14 -25.85 15.81 4.29
N GLU A 15 -24.66 16.36 3.96
CA GLU A 15 -24.35 16.79 2.59
C GLU A 15 -24.32 15.63 1.60
N LEU A 16 -23.70 14.50 1.99
CA LEU A 16 -23.64 13.33 1.12
C LEU A 16 -25.04 12.74 0.90
N CYS A 17 -25.84 12.61 1.95
CA CYS A 17 -27.21 12.10 1.86
C CYS A 17 -28.10 13.01 1.01
N ALA A 18 -28.02 14.34 1.20
CA ALA A 18 -28.78 15.29 0.40
C ALA A 18 -28.42 15.19 -1.10
N LYS A 19 -27.13 15.08 -1.45
CA LYS A 19 -26.69 14.94 -2.85
C LYS A 19 -27.06 13.58 -3.45
N ALA A 20 -27.07 12.52 -2.63
CA ALA A 20 -27.39 11.16 -3.07
C ALA A 20 -28.88 10.84 -3.06
N ASP A 21 -29.71 11.74 -2.57
CA ASP A 21 -31.15 11.51 -2.32
C ASP A 21 -31.35 10.25 -1.48
N LEU A 22 -30.70 10.19 -0.31
CA LEU A 22 -30.71 9.07 0.63
C LEU A 22 -31.03 9.54 2.03
N LEU A 23 -31.58 8.64 2.83
CA LEU A 23 -31.67 8.82 4.27
C LEU A 23 -30.31 8.54 4.94
N VAL A 24 -30.08 9.12 6.11
CA VAL A 24 -28.85 8.84 6.90
C VAL A 24 -28.74 7.36 7.25
N GLU A 25 -29.86 6.70 7.52
CA GLU A 25 -29.92 5.27 7.81
C GLU A 25 -29.42 4.43 6.63
N ASP A 26 -29.76 4.79 5.38
CA ASP A 26 -29.24 4.10 4.19
C ASP A 26 -27.70 4.21 4.07
N LEU A 27 -27.13 5.37 4.40
CA LEU A 27 -25.70 5.60 4.40
C LEU A 27 -25.01 4.76 5.49
N VAL A 28 -25.60 4.69 6.68
CA VAL A 28 -25.11 3.87 7.80
C VAL A 28 -25.14 2.40 7.42
N ASP A 29 -26.24 1.91 6.85
CA ASP A 29 -26.38 0.55 6.36
C ASP A 29 -25.29 0.18 5.35
N VAL A 30 -25.06 1.02 4.36
CA VAL A 30 -24.02 0.80 3.34
C VAL A 30 -22.61 0.78 3.97
N ARG A 31 -22.34 1.62 4.95
CA ARG A 31 -21.04 1.63 5.66
C ARG A 31 -20.81 0.37 6.49
N HIS A 32 -21.87 -0.21 7.04
CA HIS A 32 -21.82 -1.47 7.79
C HIS A 32 -21.85 -2.71 6.88
N GLY A 33 -21.83 -2.52 5.56
CA GLY A 33 -21.72 -3.61 4.60
C GLY A 33 -23.05 -4.18 4.13
N LEU A 34 -24.19 -3.57 4.51
CA LEU A 34 -25.49 -3.93 3.95
C LEU A 34 -25.54 -3.45 2.49
N LEU A 35 -25.43 -4.41 1.57
CA LEU A 35 -25.36 -4.09 0.15
C LEU A 35 -26.74 -3.71 -0.41
N ARG A 36 -26.92 -2.44 -0.69
CA ARG A 36 -28.05 -1.87 -1.43
C ARG A 36 -27.52 -1.26 -2.72
N GLU A 37 -27.53 -2.00 -3.82
CA GLU A 37 -26.84 -1.61 -5.06
C GLU A 37 -27.25 -0.22 -5.58
N ALA A 38 -28.54 0.11 -5.53
CA ALA A 38 -29.02 1.41 -5.99
C ALA A 38 -28.42 2.55 -5.16
N GLN A 39 -28.36 2.42 -3.83
CA GLN A 39 -27.73 3.40 -2.94
C GLN A 39 -26.22 3.49 -3.17
N VAL A 40 -25.55 2.32 -3.33
CA VAL A 40 -24.12 2.28 -3.64
C VAL A 40 -23.81 3.01 -4.94
N ARG A 41 -24.63 2.86 -5.99
CA ARG A 41 -24.44 3.56 -7.27
C ARG A 41 -24.59 5.07 -7.13
N ARG A 42 -25.60 5.54 -6.38
CA ARG A 42 -25.79 6.99 -6.11
C ARG A 42 -24.59 7.56 -5.35
N LEU A 43 -24.16 6.89 -4.26
CA LEU A 43 -23.01 7.31 -3.46
C LEU A 43 -21.72 7.30 -4.28
N ALA A 44 -21.49 6.27 -5.09
CA ALA A 44 -20.30 6.14 -5.91
C ALA A 44 -20.18 7.30 -6.90
N SER A 45 -21.27 7.69 -7.57
CA SER A 45 -21.30 8.83 -8.51
C SER A 45 -20.85 10.14 -7.85
N ILE A 46 -21.32 10.42 -6.63
CA ILE A 46 -20.99 11.66 -5.90
C ILE A 46 -19.57 11.64 -5.37
N LEU A 47 -19.11 10.46 -4.95
CA LEU A 47 -17.79 10.28 -4.35
C LEU A 47 -16.68 10.05 -5.38
N GLY A 48 -16.99 10.05 -6.68
CA GLY A 48 -16.01 9.79 -7.74
C GLY A 48 -15.50 8.34 -7.74
N LEU A 49 -16.32 7.37 -7.32
CA LEU A 49 -15.96 5.97 -7.24
C LEU A 49 -16.60 5.16 -8.36
N HIS A 50 -15.97 4.05 -8.77
CA HIS A 50 -16.55 3.11 -9.73
C HIS A 50 -17.53 2.16 -9.02
N ALA A 51 -18.83 2.30 -9.33
CA ALA A 51 -19.90 1.59 -8.62
C ALA A 51 -19.81 0.06 -8.77
N ASP A 52 -19.56 -0.46 -9.99
CA ASP A 52 -19.53 -1.92 -10.20
C ASP A 52 -18.36 -2.57 -9.49
N CYS A 53 -17.20 -1.90 -9.39
CA CYS A 53 -16.08 -2.39 -8.61
C CYS A 53 -16.43 -2.44 -7.10
N LEU A 54 -17.09 -1.40 -6.57
CA LEU A 54 -17.56 -1.41 -5.18
C LEU A 54 -18.52 -2.57 -4.90
N ILE A 55 -19.47 -2.78 -5.81
CA ILE A 55 -20.47 -3.84 -5.70
C ILE A 55 -19.82 -5.22 -5.79
N ALA A 56 -18.88 -5.40 -6.75
CA ALA A 56 -18.15 -6.66 -6.90
C ALA A 56 -17.35 -7.02 -5.64
N ILE A 57 -16.66 -6.04 -5.04
CA ILE A 57 -15.92 -6.25 -3.79
C ILE A 57 -16.90 -6.57 -2.64
N ALA A 58 -18.00 -5.81 -2.51
CA ALA A 58 -18.99 -6.04 -1.46
C ALA A 58 -19.67 -7.42 -1.55
N LYS A 59 -19.88 -7.92 -2.76
CA LYS A 59 -20.40 -9.29 -3.03
C LYS A 59 -19.33 -10.37 -2.89
N LYS A 60 -18.09 -10.03 -2.61
CA LYS A 60 -16.94 -10.95 -2.65
C LYS A 60 -16.76 -11.64 -4.01
N HIS A 61 -17.19 -10.99 -5.10
CA HIS A 61 -16.99 -11.46 -6.47
C HIS A 61 -15.61 -11.10 -7.01
N TRP A 62 -14.86 -10.28 -6.29
CA TRP A 62 -13.48 -9.97 -6.61
C TRP A 62 -12.60 -10.04 -5.36
N TYR A 63 -11.50 -10.72 -5.51
CA TYR A 63 -10.33 -10.76 -4.63
C TYR A 63 -9.10 -10.84 -5.53
N PRO A 64 -7.98 -10.21 -5.20
CA PRO A 64 -6.83 -10.21 -6.09
C PRO A 64 -6.24 -11.62 -6.25
N ASP A 65 -5.79 -11.91 -7.46
CA ASP A 65 -4.89 -13.02 -7.71
C ASP A 65 -3.52 -12.65 -7.14
N ILE A 66 -3.09 -13.38 -6.13
CA ILE A 66 -1.85 -13.08 -5.41
C ILE A 66 -0.64 -13.34 -6.33
N PRO A 67 0.18 -12.33 -6.64
CA PRO A 67 1.34 -12.52 -7.49
C PRO A 67 2.37 -13.43 -6.81
N ILE A 68 2.92 -14.38 -7.58
CA ILE A 68 4.02 -15.23 -7.13
C ILE A 68 5.33 -14.60 -7.57
N VAL A 69 6.13 -14.15 -6.60
CA VAL A 69 7.44 -13.54 -6.83
C VAL A 69 8.49 -14.39 -6.12
N PRO A 70 9.34 -15.11 -6.87
CA PRO A 70 10.45 -15.85 -6.26
C PRO A 70 11.34 -14.93 -5.41
N GLY A 71 11.75 -15.39 -4.24
CA GLY A 71 12.56 -14.59 -3.30
C GLY A 71 11.77 -13.63 -2.41
N LEU A 72 10.47 -13.38 -2.70
CA LEU A 72 9.61 -12.55 -1.85
C LEU A 72 9.04 -13.35 -0.67
N ARG A 73 9.04 -12.72 0.49
CA ARG A 73 8.35 -13.19 1.70
C ARG A 73 7.55 -12.04 2.31
N GLN A 74 6.30 -12.31 2.67
CA GLN A 74 5.44 -11.41 3.41
C GLN A 74 5.42 -11.82 4.87
N PHE A 75 5.56 -10.83 5.75
CA PHE A 75 5.40 -10.96 7.20
C PHE A 75 4.18 -10.15 7.63
N ARG A 76 3.42 -10.68 8.57
CA ARG A 76 2.22 -10.06 9.09
C ARG A 76 2.11 -10.39 10.56
N ASP A 77 1.75 -9.43 11.35
CA ASP A 77 1.39 -9.62 12.74
C ASP A 77 0.18 -8.74 13.10
N GLU A 78 -0.39 -8.94 14.27
CA GLU A 78 -1.53 -8.19 14.75
C GLU A 78 -1.05 -7.02 15.59
N HIS A 79 -1.49 -5.81 15.24
CA HIS A 79 -1.23 -4.60 15.98
C HIS A 79 -2.48 -3.75 16.10
N HIS A 80 -3.08 -3.63 17.30
CA HIS A 80 -4.29 -2.85 17.58
C HIS A 80 -5.42 -3.06 16.55
N ASP A 81 -5.84 -4.32 16.34
CA ASP A 81 -6.85 -4.72 15.34
C ASP A 81 -6.45 -4.46 13.87
N MET A 82 -5.24 -4.01 13.62
CA MET A 82 -4.64 -3.92 12.29
C MET A 82 -3.70 -5.08 12.04
N MET A 83 -3.49 -5.40 10.76
CA MET A 83 -2.53 -6.41 10.33
C MET A 83 -1.58 -5.77 9.33
N PRO A 84 -0.56 -5.05 9.81
CA PRO A 84 0.45 -4.48 8.91
C PRO A 84 1.25 -5.56 8.21
N ASN A 85 1.69 -5.26 7.02
CA ASN A 85 2.59 -6.09 6.26
C ASN A 85 3.99 -5.49 6.25
N ALA A 86 4.99 -6.35 6.39
CA ALA A 86 6.35 -6.08 5.96
C ALA A 86 6.77 -7.13 4.94
N TYR A 87 7.77 -6.80 4.16
CA TYR A 87 8.22 -7.68 3.08
C TYR A 87 9.74 -7.81 3.09
N MET A 88 10.21 -9.00 2.78
CA MET A 88 11.62 -9.24 2.48
C MET A 88 11.73 -9.78 1.06
N ILE A 89 12.63 -9.21 0.29
CA ILE A 89 12.99 -9.67 -1.04
C ILE A 89 14.44 -10.10 -1.01
N ALA A 90 14.72 -11.32 -1.47
CA ALA A 90 16.08 -11.81 -1.67
C ALA A 90 16.31 -12.12 -3.14
N ASP A 91 17.48 -11.73 -3.68
CA ASP A 91 17.91 -12.13 -5.01
C ASP A 91 18.41 -13.60 -5.04
N ALA A 92 18.82 -14.06 -6.23
CA ALA A 92 19.32 -15.42 -6.41
C ALA A 92 20.64 -15.68 -5.68
N ASN A 93 21.37 -14.64 -5.29
CA ASN A 93 22.65 -14.72 -4.57
C ASN A 93 22.45 -14.76 -3.05
N GLY A 94 21.22 -14.53 -2.56
CA GLY A 94 20.88 -14.45 -1.16
C GLY A 94 21.08 -13.06 -0.54
N ASP A 95 21.24 -12.02 -1.36
CA ASP A 95 21.26 -10.65 -0.89
C ASP A 95 19.82 -10.15 -0.75
N ALA A 96 19.49 -9.56 0.41
CA ALA A 96 18.11 -9.26 0.78
C ALA A 96 17.88 -7.81 1.17
N VAL A 97 16.65 -7.35 0.99
CA VAL A 97 16.14 -6.05 1.43
C VAL A 97 14.82 -6.26 2.17
N ILE A 98 14.61 -5.53 3.25
CA ILE A 98 13.34 -5.47 4.00
C ILE A 98 12.63 -4.15 3.66
N PHE A 99 11.31 -4.21 3.48
CA PHE A 99 10.39 -3.08 3.36
C PHE A 99 9.42 -3.11 4.52
N ASP A 100 9.46 -2.07 5.38
CA ASP A 100 8.77 -1.92 6.66
C ASP A 100 9.14 -3.04 7.66
N THR A 101 8.62 -2.98 8.90
CA THR A 101 9.09 -3.87 9.95
C THR A 101 8.00 -4.65 10.69
N THR A 102 6.73 -4.22 10.59
CA THR A 102 5.62 -4.67 11.47
C THR A 102 5.87 -4.37 12.95
N SER A 103 5.19 -5.04 13.88
CA SER A 103 5.37 -4.87 15.33
C SER A 103 6.36 -5.86 15.95
N ASP A 104 6.67 -6.97 15.27
CA ASP A 104 7.66 -7.99 15.72
C ASP A 104 8.49 -8.52 14.54
N ALA A 105 9.81 -8.33 14.61
CA ALA A 105 10.74 -8.79 13.58
C ALA A 105 11.29 -10.20 13.81
N THR A 106 10.87 -10.93 14.83
CA THR A 106 11.42 -12.23 15.21
C THR A 106 11.48 -13.19 14.01
N LEU A 107 10.36 -13.35 13.29
CA LEU A 107 10.31 -14.26 12.14
C LEU A 107 11.19 -13.80 10.97
N MET A 108 11.35 -12.48 10.76
CA MET A 108 12.27 -11.95 9.75
C MET A 108 13.72 -12.29 10.09
N ILE A 109 14.11 -12.05 11.34
CA ILE A 109 15.46 -12.32 11.85
C ILE A 109 15.79 -13.82 11.77
N GLU A 110 14.86 -14.67 12.21
CA GLU A 110 15.00 -16.11 12.11
C GLU A 110 15.17 -16.60 10.68
N MET A 111 14.36 -16.06 9.75
CA MET A 111 14.43 -16.44 8.34
C MET A 111 15.76 -16.02 7.70
N ILE A 112 16.24 -14.80 7.97
CA ILE A 112 17.55 -14.32 7.48
C ILE A 112 18.66 -15.25 7.96
N ARG A 113 18.70 -15.55 9.25
CA ARG A 113 19.71 -16.43 9.87
C ARG A 113 19.63 -17.86 9.34
N ARG A 114 18.42 -18.44 9.30
CA ARG A 114 18.18 -19.82 8.85
C ARG A 114 18.60 -20.06 7.40
N HIS A 115 18.38 -19.08 6.53
CA HIS A 115 18.70 -19.18 5.10
C HIS A 115 20.04 -18.53 4.76
N SER A 116 20.79 -18.06 5.76
CA SER A 116 22.08 -17.39 5.57
C SER A 116 22.00 -16.23 4.56
N LEU A 117 20.89 -15.47 4.60
CA LEU A 117 20.72 -14.32 3.73
C LEU A 117 21.60 -13.15 4.20
N ARG A 118 22.06 -12.35 3.25
CA ARG A 118 22.81 -11.13 3.53
C ARG A 118 21.87 -9.92 3.42
N LEU A 119 21.40 -9.44 4.58
CA LEU A 119 20.57 -8.24 4.62
C LEU A 119 21.42 -7.02 4.26
N GLY A 120 21.09 -6.36 3.16
CA GLY A 120 21.83 -5.20 2.64
C GLY A 120 21.14 -3.86 2.86
N ALA A 121 19.82 -3.85 3.14
CA ALA A 121 19.08 -2.61 3.43
C ALA A 121 17.76 -2.90 4.17
N ILE A 122 17.30 -1.91 4.95
CA ILE A 122 15.95 -1.79 5.50
C ILE A 122 15.37 -0.48 4.98
N CYS A 123 14.23 -0.53 4.29
CA CYS A 123 13.59 0.61 3.65
C CYS A 123 12.21 0.84 4.27
N LEU A 124 11.98 2.03 4.82
CA LEU A 124 10.73 2.41 5.44
C LEU A 124 9.85 3.18 4.45
N THR A 125 8.61 2.73 4.22
CA THR A 125 7.69 3.40 3.29
C THR A 125 7.14 4.69 3.88
N HIS A 126 6.86 4.71 5.16
CA HIS A 126 6.41 5.85 5.96
C HIS A 126 6.62 5.53 7.45
N THR A 127 6.27 6.46 8.35
CA THR A 127 6.67 6.35 9.76
C THR A 127 5.50 6.15 10.73
N HIS A 128 4.37 5.60 10.26
CA HIS A 128 3.35 5.13 11.19
C HIS A 128 3.90 3.97 12.03
N GLU A 129 3.47 3.92 13.27
CA GLU A 129 4.00 3.02 14.29
C GLU A 129 3.99 1.55 13.85
N ASP A 130 2.89 1.11 13.27
CA ASP A 130 2.69 -0.26 12.79
C ASP A 130 3.63 -0.67 11.62
N HIS A 131 4.34 0.29 11.02
CA HIS A 131 5.35 0.05 9.97
C HIS A 131 6.79 0.10 10.46
N ILE A 132 7.04 0.67 11.63
CA ILE A 132 8.41 0.89 12.13
C ILE A 132 8.67 0.32 13.53
N MET A 133 7.65 -0.22 14.21
CA MET A 133 7.73 -0.60 15.63
C MET A 133 8.84 -1.62 15.90
N ALA A 134 9.06 -2.59 15.00
CA ALA A 134 10.10 -3.60 15.15
C ALA A 134 11.49 -3.17 14.62
N LEU A 135 11.66 -1.92 14.18
CA LEU A 135 12.95 -1.41 13.72
C LEU A 135 14.08 -1.54 14.77
N PRO A 136 13.85 -1.28 16.07
CA PRO A 136 14.89 -1.50 17.09
C PRO A 136 15.37 -2.94 17.14
N GLN A 137 14.49 -3.93 17.00
CA GLN A 137 14.86 -5.36 16.97
C GLN A 137 15.75 -5.68 15.77
N LEU A 138 15.43 -5.14 14.59
CA LEU A 138 16.24 -5.32 13.38
C LEU A 138 17.61 -4.65 13.52
N ARG A 139 17.68 -3.45 14.09
CA ARG A 139 18.96 -2.75 14.36
C ARG A 139 19.85 -3.52 15.33
N GLU A 140 19.26 -4.09 16.38
CA GLU A 140 20.01 -4.93 17.34
C GLU A 140 20.54 -6.21 16.66
N ALA A 141 19.72 -6.84 15.83
CA ALA A 141 20.10 -8.09 15.15
C ALA A 141 21.11 -7.87 14.01
N PHE A 142 21.09 -6.71 13.36
CA PHE A 142 21.86 -6.34 12.17
C PHE A 142 22.39 -4.89 12.24
N PRO A 143 23.30 -4.58 13.17
CA PRO A 143 23.70 -3.20 13.47
C PRO A 143 24.40 -2.47 12.32
N ASP A 144 25.03 -3.20 11.40
CA ASP A 144 25.78 -2.63 10.27
C ASP A 144 24.90 -2.42 9.02
N VAL A 145 23.61 -2.81 9.07
CA VAL A 145 22.71 -2.69 7.92
C VAL A 145 22.14 -1.28 7.83
N PRO A 146 22.30 -0.59 6.68
CA PRO A 146 21.73 0.74 6.50
C PRO A 146 20.20 0.70 6.51
N VAL A 147 19.62 1.67 7.23
CA VAL A 147 18.19 1.94 7.25
C VAL A 147 17.92 3.20 6.46
N TYR A 148 16.91 3.15 5.61
CA TYR A 148 16.48 4.26 4.78
C TYR A 148 15.06 4.70 5.17
N SER A 149 14.86 6.01 5.30
CA SER A 149 13.54 6.61 5.55
C SER A 149 13.27 7.79 4.60
N PRO A 150 11.99 8.14 4.36
CA PRO A 150 11.66 9.33 3.59
C PRO A 150 12.18 10.60 4.27
N ARG A 151 12.76 11.53 3.50
CA ARG A 151 13.28 12.80 4.04
C ARG A 151 12.22 13.62 4.77
N LEU A 152 10.98 13.59 4.32
CA LEU A 152 9.86 14.34 4.91
C LEU A 152 9.29 13.64 6.17
N GLU A 153 9.70 12.41 6.44
CA GLU A 153 9.36 11.64 7.65
C GLU A 153 10.62 10.96 8.18
N PRO A 154 11.57 11.76 8.71
CA PRO A 154 12.84 11.22 9.16
C PRO A 154 12.67 10.32 10.39
N VAL A 155 13.45 9.26 10.43
CA VAL A 155 13.67 8.43 11.62
C VAL A 155 15.12 8.64 12.04
N ASP A 156 15.39 8.69 13.33
CA ASP A 156 16.75 8.86 13.86
C ASP A 156 17.69 7.76 13.33
N ASP A 157 18.91 8.13 13.04
CA ASP A 157 19.97 7.24 12.54
C ASP A 157 19.58 6.50 11.24
N THR A 158 18.93 7.20 10.29
CA THR A 158 18.62 6.66 8.96
C THR A 158 19.23 7.50 7.84
N HIS A 159 19.39 6.87 6.69
CA HIS A 159 19.70 7.57 5.44
C HIS A 159 18.42 8.14 4.85
N LEU A 160 18.35 9.46 4.74
CA LEU A 160 17.17 10.16 4.24
C LEU A 160 17.11 10.11 2.71
N LEU A 161 15.96 9.67 2.18
CA LEU A 161 15.73 9.53 0.74
C LEU A 161 14.73 10.55 0.21
N ASP A 162 15.01 10.98 -1.02
CA ASP A 162 14.11 11.73 -1.89
C ASP A 162 13.59 10.83 -3.02
N ALA A 163 12.57 11.28 -3.75
CA ALA A 163 12.11 10.58 -4.95
C ALA A 163 13.18 10.59 -6.06
N GLY A 164 13.20 9.53 -6.85
CA GLY A 164 14.11 9.40 -7.99
C GLY A 164 15.52 8.96 -7.63
N GLN A 165 15.77 8.64 -6.35
CA GLN A 165 17.03 8.04 -5.92
C GLN A 165 17.01 6.52 -6.15
N GLU A 166 18.19 5.94 -6.24
CA GLU A 166 18.39 4.50 -6.42
C GLU A 166 19.19 3.91 -5.26
N ILE A 167 18.67 2.82 -4.70
CA ILE A 167 19.39 1.97 -3.75
C ILE A 167 19.81 0.71 -4.50
N ARG A 168 21.03 0.25 -4.27
CA ARG A 168 21.53 -1.01 -4.83
C ARG A 168 21.96 -1.95 -3.73
N VAL A 169 21.43 -3.15 -3.79
CA VAL A 169 21.85 -4.28 -2.96
C VAL A 169 22.09 -5.45 -3.89
N SER A 170 23.35 -5.74 -4.18
CA SER A 170 23.75 -6.75 -5.18
C SER A 170 23.05 -6.51 -6.53
N ASP A 171 22.25 -7.50 -7.00
CA ASP A 171 21.51 -7.41 -8.25
C ASP A 171 20.18 -6.62 -8.12
N LEU A 172 19.74 -6.35 -6.89
CA LEU A 172 18.50 -5.58 -6.66
C LEU A 172 18.74 -4.10 -6.91
N GLN A 173 18.01 -3.54 -7.88
CA GLN A 173 17.97 -2.11 -8.17
C GLN A 173 16.62 -1.56 -7.75
N ILE A 174 16.62 -0.62 -6.82
CA ILE A 174 15.42 -0.12 -6.12
C ILE A 174 15.33 1.38 -6.37
N GLU A 175 14.30 1.81 -7.09
CA GLU A 175 13.98 3.23 -7.33
C GLU A 175 12.99 3.72 -6.30
N THR A 176 13.20 4.94 -5.78
CA THR A 176 12.29 5.61 -4.86
C THR A 176 11.30 6.49 -5.61
N ARG A 177 10.03 6.48 -5.21
CA ARG A 177 8.97 7.33 -5.75
C ARG A 177 8.15 7.92 -4.63
N HIS A 178 7.89 9.23 -4.62
CA HIS A 178 6.97 9.82 -3.66
C HIS A 178 5.52 9.42 -3.97
N THR A 179 4.86 8.82 -2.98
CA THR A 179 3.43 8.49 -2.99
C THR A 179 2.75 9.19 -1.83
N ILE A 180 2.81 10.51 -1.86
CA ILE A 180 2.30 11.44 -0.86
C ILE A 180 0.77 11.37 -0.78
N GLY A 181 0.23 11.61 0.43
CA GLY A 181 -1.21 11.78 0.63
C GLY A 181 -1.76 10.99 1.80
N HIS A 182 -1.33 9.75 2.01
CA HIS A 182 -1.59 9.05 3.26
C HIS A 182 -0.78 9.71 4.38
N THR A 183 0.50 9.90 4.15
CA THR A 183 1.41 10.75 4.92
C THR A 183 2.08 11.77 4.01
N GLU A 184 2.82 12.71 4.58
CA GLU A 184 3.56 13.75 3.83
C GLU A 184 4.77 13.17 3.10
N GLY A 185 5.47 12.23 3.72
CA GLY A 185 6.70 11.64 3.19
C GLY A 185 6.52 10.30 2.49
N GLY A 186 5.29 9.80 2.38
CA GLY A 186 5.02 8.46 1.85
C GLY A 186 5.86 8.10 0.63
N MET A 187 6.61 6.99 0.72
CA MET A 187 7.57 6.54 -0.26
C MET A 187 7.19 5.14 -0.79
N THR A 188 7.26 4.99 -2.09
CA THR A 188 7.21 3.67 -2.75
C THR A 188 8.60 3.28 -3.22
N TYR A 189 8.96 2.03 -3.00
CA TYR A 189 10.20 1.42 -3.46
C TYR A 189 9.90 0.46 -4.61
N VAL A 190 10.41 0.77 -5.81
CA VAL A 190 10.20 -0.05 -7.02
C VAL A 190 11.46 -0.87 -7.29
N VAL A 191 11.40 -2.17 -7.08
CA VAL A 191 12.48 -3.11 -7.42
C VAL A 191 12.35 -3.44 -8.90
N ARG A 192 13.30 -2.95 -9.71
CA ARG A 192 13.25 -3.06 -11.18
C ARG A 192 14.08 -4.19 -11.73
N ARG A 193 15.11 -4.62 -11.01
CA ARG A 193 16.05 -5.69 -11.41
C ARG A 193 16.35 -6.61 -10.25
N GLY A 194 16.87 -7.79 -10.57
CA GLY A 194 17.19 -8.82 -9.60
C GLY A 194 16.03 -9.80 -9.35
N LEU A 195 14.85 -9.54 -9.95
CA LEU A 195 13.64 -10.36 -9.82
C LEU A 195 13.07 -10.72 -11.18
N SER A 196 12.25 -11.79 -11.22
CA SER A 196 11.56 -12.25 -12.45
C SER A 196 10.43 -11.31 -12.88
N VAL A 197 9.82 -10.57 -11.96
CA VAL A 197 8.81 -9.54 -12.22
C VAL A 197 9.14 -8.30 -11.40
N PRO A 198 8.80 -7.10 -11.88
CA PRO A 198 8.96 -5.88 -11.09
C PRO A 198 8.07 -5.92 -9.83
N VAL A 199 8.53 -5.30 -8.77
CA VAL A 199 7.81 -5.22 -7.49
C VAL A 199 7.78 -3.77 -7.01
N ALA A 200 6.67 -3.35 -6.43
CA ALA A 200 6.50 -2.05 -5.80
C ALA A 200 6.03 -2.23 -4.35
N ALA A 201 6.89 -1.93 -3.38
CA ALA A 201 6.51 -1.82 -1.98
C ALA A 201 5.93 -0.42 -1.77
N VAL A 202 4.61 -0.34 -1.61
CA VAL A 202 3.85 0.91 -1.70
C VAL A 202 3.40 1.45 -0.34
N GLY A 203 3.64 0.72 0.74
CA GLY A 203 3.10 1.06 2.05
C GLY A 203 1.60 1.32 1.98
N ASP A 204 1.16 2.39 2.59
CA ASP A 204 -0.26 2.77 2.66
C ASP A 204 -0.76 3.65 1.52
N ALA A 205 -0.01 3.74 0.42
CA ALA A 205 -0.47 4.48 -0.75
C ALA A 205 -1.60 3.76 -1.50
N LEU A 206 -1.46 2.44 -1.73
CA LEU A 206 -2.39 1.64 -2.52
C LEU A 206 -2.61 0.27 -1.86
N PHE A 207 -3.87 -0.18 -1.82
CA PHE A 207 -4.26 -1.50 -1.33
C PHE A 207 -5.06 -2.24 -2.40
N ALA A 208 -5.17 -3.56 -2.27
CA ALA A 208 -6.04 -4.35 -3.15
C ALA A 208 -7.49 -3.86 -3.09
N GLY A 209 -7.97 -3.32 -4.22
CA GLY A 209 -9.31 -2.74 -4.35
C GLY A 209 -9.56 -1.51 -3.49
N SER A 210 -8.52 -0.88 -2.93
CA SER A 210 -8.63 0.29 -2.07
C SER A 210 -7.36 1.15 -2.14
N MET A 211 -7.26 2.14 -1.25
CA MET A 211 -6.07 2.96 -1.06
C MET A 211 -5.98 3.42 0.39
N GLY A 212 -4.86 3.92 0.82
CA GLY A 212 -4.71 4.59 2.11
C GLY A 212 -5.66 5.76 2.27
N GLY A 213 -6.01 6.12 3.50
CA GLY A 213 -6.74 7.36 3.75
C GLY A 213 -5.86 8.56 3.43
N GLY A 214 -6.41 9.57 2.80
CA GLY A 214 -5.70 10.85 2.59
C GLY A 214 -5.63 11.67 3.89
N ARG A 215 -4.89 11.18 4.88
CA ARG A 215 -4.76 11.86 6.17
C ARG A 215 -4.00 13.17 6.05
N TYR A 216 -2.97 13.19 5.21
CA TYR A 216 -2.24 14.41 4.85
C TYR A 216 -2.98 15.18 3.75
N SER A 217 -3.29 14.51 2.62
CA SER A 217 -3.99 15.12 1.50
C SER A 217 -4.69 14.08 0.63
N TRP A 218 -6.02 14.16 0.54
CA TRP A 218 -6.80 13.27 -0.32
C TRP A 218 -6.50 13.46 -1.80
N ALA A 219 -6.38 14.73 -2.22
CA ALA A 219 -6.09 15.07 -3.60
C ALA A 219 -4.71 14.58 -4.03
N GLU A 220 -3.71 14.74 -3.16
CA GLU A 220 -2.36 14.24 -3.40
C GLU A 220 -2.33 12.70 -3.45
N ALA A 221 -3.00 12.00 -2.52
CA ALA A 221 -3.07 10.55 -2.53
C ALA A 221 -3.58 9.99 -3.86
N LEU A 222 -4.67 10.55 -4.39
CA LEU A 222 -5.19 10.17 -5.70
C LEU A 222 -4.25 10.55 -6.85
N SER A 223 -3.67 11.76 -6.81
CA SER A 223 -2.80 12.28 -7.87
C SER A 223 -1.48 11.53 -7.95
N THR A 224 -0.82 11.31 -6.82
CA THR A 224 0.50 10.66 -6.78
C THR A 224 0.39 9.18 -7.16
N ASN A 225 -0.65 8.46 -6.71
CA ASN A 225 -0.87 7.09 -7.15
C ASN A 225 -1.02 7.00 -8.67
N ARG A 226 -1.79 7.92 -9.30
CA ARG A 226 -1.91 7.97 -10.78
C ARG A 226 -0.57 8.16 -11.47
N LYS A 227 0.24 9.10 -10.97
CA LYS A 227 1.51 9.50 -11.60
C LYS A 227 2.65 8.52 -11.29
N GLN A 228 2.67 7.93 -10.11
CA GLN A 228 3.81 7.15 -9.62
C GLN A 228 3.57 5.63 -9.70
N LEU A 229 2.34 5.17 -9.47
CA LEU A 229 2.05 3.75 -9.42
C LEU A 229 1.37 3.25 -10.71
N PHE A 230 0.32 3.92 -11.17
CA PHE A 230 -0.41 3.46 -12.36
C PHE A 230 0.34 3.66 -13.68
N THR A 231 1.53 4.26 -13.65
CA THR A 231 2.48 4.31 -14.78
C THR A 231 3.42 3.11 -14.82
N LEU A 232 3.43 2.26 -13.81
CA LEU A 232 4.20 1.02 -13.79
C LEU A 232 3.56 -0.02 -14.74
N ALA A 233 4.36 -1.02 -15.13
CA ALA A 233 3.89 -2.15 -15.94
C ALA A 233 2.78 -2.92 -15.22
N GLU A 234 1.82 -3.47 -15.94
CA GLU A 234 0.62 -4.10 -15.36
C GLU A 234 0.94 -5.34 -14.52
N GLU A 235 2.00 -6.06 -14.89
CA GLU A 235 2.51 -7.22 -14.15
C GLU A 235 3.25 -6.86 -12.85
N THR A 236 3.55 -5.59 -12.60
CA THR A 236 4.23 -5.16 -11.37
C THR A 236 3.45 -5.61 -10.14
N ALA A 237 4.09 -6.44 -9.32
CA ALA A 237 3.52 -6.87 -8.05
C ALA A 237 3.49 -5.70 -7.06
N VAL A 238 2.33 -5.45 -6.47
CA VAL A 238 2.10 -4.41 -5.47
C VAL A 238 2.13 -5.03 -4.10
N LEU A 239 3.00 -4.53 -3.24
CA LEU A 239 3.17 -4.93 -1.85
C LEU A 239 2.59 -3.84 -0.94
N PRO A 240 1.33 -3.95 -0.54
CA PRO A 240 0.66 -2.94 0.27
C PRO A 240 1.01 -3.06 1.75
N GLY A 241 0.94 -1.96 2.49
CA GLY A 241 1.10 -1.96 3.95
C GLY A 241 0.03 -2.75 4.70
N HIS A 242 -1.15 -2.93 4.10
CA HIS A 242 -2.24 -3.74 4.65
C HIS A 242 -2.97 -4.55 3.57
N GLY A 243 -3.54 -5.68 3.98
CA GLY A 243 -4.31 -6.55 3.10
C GLY A 243 -3.46 -7.43 2.19
N PRO A 244 -4.07 -8.02 1.15
CA PRO A 244 -3.38 -8.92 0.25
C PRO A 244 -2.53 -8.17 -0.79
N MET A 245 -1.49 -8.82 -1.30
CA MET A 245 -0.76 -8.38 -2.49
C MET A 245 -1.69 -8.36 -3.71
N THR A 246 -1.35 -7.53 -4.69
CA THR A 246 -2.07 -7.40 -5.94
C THR A 246 -1.11 -7.07 -7.08
N THR A 247 -1.59 -6.64 -8.23
CA THR A 247 -0.77 -6.09 -9.31
C THR A 247 -1.33 -4.76 -9.80
N ILE A 248 -0.50 -3.96 -10.44
CA ILE A 248 -0.95 -2.69 -11.05
C ILE A 248 -2.11 -2.92 -12.04
N GLY A 249 -2.04 -3.99 -12.83
CA GLY A 249 -3.10 -4.33 -13.79
C GLY A 249 -4.42 -4.69 -13.09
N GLN A 250 -4.38 -5.41 -11.97
CA GLN A 250 -5.58 -5.72 -11.19
C GLN A 250 -6.19 -4.44 -10.61
N GLU A 251 -5.37 -3.56 -10.06
CA GLU A 251 -5.84 -2.29 -9.50
C GLU A 251 -6.42 -1.35 -10.57
N LYS A 252 -5.82 -1.30 -11.76
CA LYS A 252 -6.42 -0.61 -12.90
C LYS A 252 -7.82 -1.13 -13.21
N ARG A 253 -8.02 -2.44 -13.19
CA ARG A 253 -9.31 -3.06 -13.52
C ARG A 253 -10.34 -3.01 -12.40
N HIS A 254 -9.92 -3.12 -11.15
CA HIS A 254 -10.85 -3.42 -10.05
C HIS A 254 -10.87 -2.40 -8.91
N ASN A 255 -9.89 -1.49 -8.81
CA ASN A 255 -9.89 -0.51 -7.74
C ASN A 255 -10.93 0.59 -7.98
N PRO A 256 -11.94 0.75 -7.11
CA PRO A 256 -13.03 1.71 -7.32
C PRO A 256 -12.60 3.18 -7.24
N PHE A 257 -11.45 3.50 -6.65
CA PHE A 257 -10.97 4.87 -6.48
C PHE A 257 -10.39 5.48 -7.77
N TYR A 258 -10.21 4.68 -8.80
CA TYR A 258 -9.62 5.09 -10.09
C TYR A 258 -10.53 4.69 -11.25
N PRO A 259 -11.73 5.32 -11.37
CA PRO A 259 -12.73 4.97 -12.36
C PRO A 259 -12.25 5.19 -13.81
N GLU A 260 -11.29 6.10 -14.02
CA GLU A 260 -10.73 6.43 -15.33
C GLU A 260 -10.01 5.27 -16.02
N PHE A 261 -9.58 4.25 -15.28
CA PHE A 261 -8.92 3.06 -15.85
C PHE A 261 -9.91 1.96 -16.23
N LYS A 262 -11.21 2.16 -15.97
CA LYS A 262 -12.24 1.17 -16.29
C LYS A 262 -12.71 1.36 -17.73
N PRO A 263 -13.18 0.28 -18.42
CA PRO A 263 -13.89 0.45 -19.68
C PRO A 263 -15.04 1.44 -19.48
N GLN A 264 -15.16 2.36 -20.43
CA GLN A 264 -16.33 3.24 -20.46
C GLN A 264 -17.57 2.39 -20.78
N PRO A 265 -18.72 2.64 -20.13
CA PRO A 265 -19.96 1.90 -20.40
C PRO A 265 -20.46 2.10 -21.82
#